data_cdf4da5f3b1d8b99d802e437d708b351
#
_entry.id   cdf4da5f3b1d8b99d802e437d708b351
#
_cell.length_a   1.000
_cell.length_b   1.000
_cell.length_c   1.000
_cell.angle_alpha   90.00
_cell.angle_beta   90.00
_cell.angle_gamma   90.00
#
_symmetry.space_group_name_H-M   'P 1'
#
loop_
_entity.id
_entity.type
_entity.pdbx_description
1 polymer ?
#
loop_
_entity_poly.entity_id
_entity_poly.type
_entity_poly.pdbx_seq_one_letter_code
_entity_poly.pdbx_strand_id
1 'polypeptide(L)'
;MSEFSTIGLTGRNNSEIVDSLQAVVGVLEGAEGINIVLDVNVANLLKANKYPEFPLEQLSSECDLVIVVGGDGSLLQTASILADYDLPVAGINRGRLGFLTDILPNEIESTLKQILGGQYKIESRFLLDMFIGSDKQEYLGSALNDIVLHPGKAVQMI
;
A
#
# COMPACT_ATOMS: atom_id res chain seq x y z
N MET A 1 -20.88 10.67 6.15
CA MET A 1 -20.51 10.05 4.86
C MET A 1 -18.99 9.97 4.86
N SER A 2 -18.44 8.86 4.38
CA SER A 2 -16.98 8.73 4.21
C SER A 2 -16.48 9.77 3.21
N GLU A 3 -15.26 10.29 3.43
CA GLU A 3 -14.57 11.12 2.44
C GLU A 3 -14.09 10.27 1.26
N PHE A 4 -13.93 8.96 1.48
CA PHE A 4 -13.56 7.99 0.45
C PHE A 4 -14.80 7.32 -0.13
N SER A 5 -14.80 7.12 -1.43
CA SER A 5 -15.88 6.50 -2.20
C SER A 5 -15.45 5.19 -2.85
N THR A 6 -14.19 5.07 -3.23
CA THR A 6 -13.62 3.87 -3.85
C THR A 6 -12.29 3.52 -3.20
N ILE A 7 -12.18 2.33 -2.66
CA ILE A 7 -11.00 1.88 -1.92
C ILE A 7 -10.32 0.74 -2.68
N GLY A 8 -9.06 0.96 -3.00
CA GLY A 8 -8.18 -0.03 -3.59
C GLY A 8 -7.57 -0.94 -2.53
N LEU A 9 -7.54 -2.23 -2.75
CA LEU A 9 -6.95 -3.21 -1.85
C LEU A 9 -5.80 -3.93 -2.53
N THR A 10 -4.60 -3.83 -1.98
CA THR A 10 -3.39 -4.50 -2.46
C THR A 10 -2.64 -5.21 -1.34
N GLY A 11 -1.71 -6.06 -1.72
CA GLY A 11 -0.89 -6.79 -0.76
C GLY A 11 0.05 -7.77 -1.46
N ARG A 12 0.99 -8.32 -0.68
CA ARG A 12 1.93 -9.30 -1.21
C ARG A 12 1.17 -10.58 -1.60
N ASN A 13 1.53 -11.19 -2.73
CA ASN A 13 0.99 -12.49 -3.15
C ASN A 13 1.45 -13.62 -2.20
N ASN A 14 0.83 -13.70 -1.04
CA ASN A 14 1.12 -14.68 0.01
C ASN A 14 -0.19 -15.05 0.74
N SER A 15 -0.48 -16.34 0.86
CA SER A 15 -1.69 -16.83 1.53
C SER A 15 -1.83 -16.41 3.01
N GLU A 16 -0.73 -16.03 3.65
CA GLU A 16 -0.75 -15.59 5.05
C GLU A 16 -1.47 -14.26 5.29
N ILE A 17 -1.78 -13.49 4.25
CA ILE A 17 -2.53 -12.23 4.38
C ILE A 17 -4.03 -12.40 4.13
N VAL A 18 -4.49 -13.60 3.74
CA VAL A 18 -5.87 -13.84 3.32
C VAL A 18 -6.87 -13.48 4.41
N ASP A 19 -6.61 -13.87 5.65
CA ASP A 19 -7.52 -13.58 6.78
C ASP A 19 -7.66 -12.07 7.00
N SER A 20 -6.53 -11.33 6.93
CA SER A 20 -6.55 -9.86 7.04
C SER A 20 -7.27 -9.21 5.86
N LEU A 21 -7.07 -9.70 4.64
CA LEU A 21 -7.78 -9.23 3.46
C LEU A 21 -9.29 -9.45 3.59
N GLN A 22 -9.72 -10.62 4.06
CA GLN A 22 -11.13 -10.92 4.29
C GLN A 22 -11.73 -10.01 5.37
N ALA A 23 -10.99 -9.75 6.45
CA ALA A 23 -11.42 -8.82 7.49
C ALA A 23 -11.61 -7.40 6.95
N VAL A 24 -10.66 -6.90 6.13
CA VAL A 24 -10.78 -5.59 5.46
C VAL A 24 -12.01 -5.55 4.57
N VAL A 25 -12.15 -6.53 3.68
CA VAL A 25 -13.30 -6.62 2.76
C VAL A 25 -14.61 -6.63 3.54
N GLY A 26 -14.70 -7.41 4.63
CA GLY A 26 -15.90 -7.45 5.47
C GLY A 26 -16.29 -6.10 6.08
N VAL A 27 -15.29 -5.31 6.50
CA VAL A 27 -15.54 -3.95 7.01
C VAL A 27 -16.00 -3.01 5.88
N LEU A 28 -15.35 -3.06 4.72
CA LEU A 28 -15.68 -2.20 3.59
C LEU A 28 -17.07 -2.51 3.02
N GLU A 29 -17.46 -3.79 2.93
CA GLU A 29 -18.80 -4.21 2.50
C GLU A 29 -19.91 -3.74 3.45
N GLY A 30 -19.60 -3.65 4.75
CA GLY A 30 -20.52 -3.12 5.75
C GLY A 30 -20.68 -1.61 5.75
N ALA A 31 -19.84 -0.90 5.00
CA ALA A 31 -19.84 0.57 4.94
C ALA A 31 -20.68 1.07 3.75
N GLU A 32 -21.61 1.98 4.01
CA GLU A 32 -22.48 2.55 2.98
C GLU A 32 -21.71 3.45 2.01
N GLY A 33 -21.92 3.24 0.71
CA GLY A 33 -21.37 4.10 -0.35
C GLY A 33 -19.91 3.84 -0.68
N ILE A 34 -19.32 2.74 -0.19
CA ILE A 34 -17.94 2.34 -0.52
C ILE A 34 -17.93 1.33 -1.67
N ASN A 35 -17.16 1.64 -2.71
CA ASN A 35 -16.80 0.70 -3.76
C ASN A 35 -15.44 0.08 -3.44
N ILE A 36 -15.29 -1.21 -3.75
CA ILE A 36 -14.04 -1.94 -3.55
C ILE A 36 -13.46 -2.28 -4.91
N VAL A 37 -12.18 -1.97 -5.11
CA VAL A 37 -11.40 -2.43 -6.26
C VAL A 37 -10.17 -3.19 -5.77
N LEU A 38 -9.77 -4.23 -6.48
CA LEU A 38 -8.70 -5.12 -6.05
C LEU A 38 -7.50 -5.02 -6.99
N ASP A 39 -6.30 -5.08 -6.43
CA ASP A 39 -5.11 -5.48 -7.18
C ASP A 39 -5.27 -6.94 -7.62
N VAL A 40 -4.83 -7.26 -8.84
CA VAL A 40 -4.88 -8.60 -9.45
C VAL A 40 -4.35 -9.69 -8.51
N ASN A 41 -3.27 -9.43 -7.75
CA ASN A 41 -2.73 -10.40 -6.80
C ASN A 41 -3.71 -10.70 -5.66
N VAL A 42 -4.38 -9.66 -5.14
CA VAL A 42 -5.37 -9.79 -4.07
C VAL A 42 -6.63 -10.47 -4.59
N ALA A 43 -7.10 -10.12 -5.79
CA ALA A 43 -8.24 -10.77 -6.42
C ALA A 43 -8.02 -12.29 -6.56
N ASN A 44 -6.83 -12.69 -7.01
CA ASN A 44 -6.44 -14.10 -7.12
C ASN A 44 -6.39 -14.81 -5.75
N LEU A 45 -5.84 -14.17 -4.72
CA LEU A 45 -5.78 -14.73 -3.37
C LEU A 45 -7.16 -14.95 -2.76
N LEU A 46 -8.04 -13.97 -2.92
CA LEU A 46 -9.40 -14.00 -2.39
C LEU A 46 -10.35 -14.86 -3.23
N LYS A 47 -9.94 -15.23 -4.46
CA LYS A 47 -10.81 -15.85 -5.48
C LYS A 47 -12.11 -15.06 -5.66
N ALA A 48 -12.00 -13.74 -5.64
CA ALA A 48 -13.11 -12.81 -5.57
C ALA A 48 -13.43 -12.27 -6.96
N ASN A 49 -14.46 -12.83 -7.60
CA ASN A 49 -14.88 -12.43 -8.97
C ASN A 49 -15.94 -11.31 -8.97
N LYS A 50 -16.29 -10.78 -7.79
CA LYS A 50 -17.37 -9.79 -7.66
C LYS A 50 -16.86 -8.33 -7.65
N TYR A 51 -15.55 -8.11 -7.49
CA TYR A 51 -14.95 -6.79 -7.49
C TYR A 51 -14.19 -6.55 -8.78
N PRO A 52 -14.17 -5.30 -9.28
CA PRO A 52 -13.24 -4.92 -10.35
C PRO A 52 -11.80 -5.17 -9.93
N GLU A 53 -10.98 -5.68 -10.85
CA GLU A 53 -9.57 -5.94 -10.61
C GLU A 53 -8.71 -5.13 -11.60
N PHE A 54 -7.62 -4.58 -11.09
CA PHE A 54 -6.68 -3.75 -11.84
C PHE A 54 -5.25 -4.09 -11.46
N PRO A 55 -4.27 -3.90 -12.36
CA PRO A 55 -2.87 -3.84 -11.99
C PRO A 55 -2.64 -2.73 -10.96
N LEU A 56 -1.66 -2.92 -10.06
CA LEU A 56 -1.37 -1.97 -8.98
C LEU A 56 -1.17 -0.53 -9.50
N GLU A 57 -0.50 -0.39 -10.64
CA GLU A 57 -0.22 0.90 -11.28
C GLU A 57 -1.49 1.66 -11.69
N GLN A 58 -2.58 0.93 -11.96
CA GLN A 58 -3.86 1.51 -12.36
C GLN A 58 -4.76 1.86 -11.16
N LEU A 59 -4.47 1.37 -9.98
CA LEU A 59 -5.28 1.70 -8.79
C LEU A 59 -5.33 3.21 -8.52
N SER A 60 -4.28 3.94 -8.90
CA SER A 60 -4.22 5.40 -8.74
C SER A 60 -5.33 6.16 -9.47
N SER A 61 -5.83 5.63 -10.59
CA SER A 61 -6.92 6.22 -11.35
C SER A 61 -8.31 5.70 -10.96
N GLU A 62 -8.37 4.61 -10.22
CA GLU A 62 -9.59 3.87 -9.95
C GLU A 62 -10.09 4.02 -8.51
N CYS A 63 -9.28 4.55 -7.60
CA CYS A 63 -9.65 4.69 -6.19
C CYS A 63 -9.10 5.98 -5.56
N ASP A 64 -9.64 6.34 -4.40
CA ASP A 64 -9.29 7.53 -3.63
C ASP A 64 -8.56 7.21 -2.29
N LEU A 65 -8.42 5.93 -1.98
CA LEU A 65 -7.58 5.39 -0.89
C LEU A 65 -7.07 4.01 -1.28
N VAL A 66 -5.81 3.70 -0.99
CA VAL A 66 -5.28 2.33 -1.10
C VAL A 66 -5.00 1.75 0.27
N ILE A 67 -5.51 0.55 0.53
CA ILE A 67 -5.17 -0.23 1.72
C ILE A 67 -4.18 -1.33 1.31
N VAL A 68 -3.03 -1.34 1.95
CA VAL A 68 -1.97 -2.32 1.74
C VAL A 68 -1.97 -3.32 2.89
N VAL A 69 -2.19 -4.60 2.59
CA VAL A 69 -2.08 -5.68 3.59
C VAL A 69 -0.74 -6.38 3.45
N GLY A 70 0.12 -6.20 4.45
CA GLY A 70 1.48 -6.75 4.41
C GLY A 70 2.36 -6.21 5.52
N GLY A 71 3.65 -6.17 5.30
CA GLY A 71 4.62 -5.48 6.16
C GLY A 71 5.15 -4.21 5.47
N ASP A 72 6.13 -3.56 6.11
CA ASP A 72 6.76 -2.34 5.59
C ASP A 72 7.24 -2.47 4.14
N GLY A 73 7.80 -3.61 3.75
CA GLY A 73 8.25 -3.84 2.38
C GLY A 73 7.11 -3.82 1.35
N SER A 74 5.90 -4.27 1.72
CA SER A 74 4.72 -4.18 0.84
C SER A 74 4.26 -2.74 0.70
N LEU A 75 4.27 -1.99 1.81
CA LEU A 75 3.92 -0.57 1.80
C LEU A 75 4.92 0.24 0.98
N LEU A 76 6.23 0.01 1.17
CA LEU A 76 7.29 0.66 0.39
C LEU A 76 7.14 0.42 -1.11
N GLN A 77 6.89 -0.82 -1.51
CA GLN A 77 6.67 -1.17 -2.91
C GLN A 77 5.44 -0.46 -3.48
N THR A 78 4.31 -0.49 -2.76
CA THR A 78 3.08 0.18 -3.20
C THR A 78 3.28 1.69 -3.28
N ALA A 79 3.87 2.30 -2.25
CA ALA A 79 4.14 3.73 -2.20
C ALA A 79 5.08 4.18 -3.33
N SER A 80 6.10 3.39 -3.66
CA SER A 80 7.01 3.68 -4.78
C SER A 80 6.30 3.67 -6.14
N ILE A 81 5.32 2.78 -6.34
CA ILE A 81 4.55 2.71 -7.59
C ILE A 81 3.51 3.85 -7.67
N LEU A 82 2.91 4.21 -6.54
CA LEU A 82 1.84 5.19 -6.48
C LEU A 82 2.33 6.61 -6.13
N ALA A 83 3.63 6.81 -6.02
CA ALA A 83 4.25 8.05 -5.53
C ALA A 83 3.87 9.31 -6.33
N ASP A 84 3.66 9.18 -7.64
CA ASP A 84 3.37 10.30 -8.53
C ASP A 84 1.88 10.74 -8.49
N TYR A 85 1.04 10.09 -7.70
CA TYR A 85 -0.41 10.23 -7.81
C TYR A 85 -1.10 10.85 -6.59
N ASP A 86 -0.41 11.41 -5.64
CA ASP A 86 -0.99 12.03 -4.42
C ASP A 86 -2.14 11.23 -3.78
N LEU A 87 -2.03 9.90 -3.85
CA LEU A 87 -3.05 8.96 -3.40
C LEU A 87 -2.73 8.50 -1.97
N PRO A 88 -3.63 8.71 -0.99
CA PRO A 88 -3.40 8.25 0.37
C PRO A 88 -3.33 6.73 0.45
N VAL A 89 -2.41 6.24 1.30
CA VAL A 89 -2.15 4.82 1.51
C VAL A 89 -2.24 4.49 2.99
N ALA A 90 -2.99 3.45 3.36
CA ALA A 90 -3.06 2.92 4.72
C ALA A 90 -2.43 1.52 4.78
N GLY A 91 -1.53 1.29 5.73
CA GLY A 91 -0.81 0.02 5.87
C GLY A 91 -1.36 -0.85 7.00
N ILE A 92 -1.77 -2.08 6.69
CA ILE A 92 -2.18 -3.09 7.66
C ILE A 92 -1.05 -4.11 7.82
N ASN A 93 -0.56 -4.22 9.04
CA ASN A 93 0.52 -5.12 9.41
C ASN A 93 0.05 -6.58 9.47
N ARG A 94 0.98 -7.50 9.23
CA ARG A 94 0.75 -8.96 9.33
C ARG A 94 0.89 -9.55 10.75
N GLY A 95 1.15 -8.73 11.77
CA GLY A 95 1.26 -9.18 13.16
C GLY A 95 2.57 -8.86 13.87
N ARG A 96 3.60 -8.34 13.17
CA ARG A 96 4.76 -7.72 13.78
C ARG A 96 4.75 -6.25 13.44
N LEU A 97 4.57 -5.40 14.43
CA LEU A 97 4.57 -3.94 14.25
C LEU A 97 5.78 -3.52 13.43
N GLY A 98 5.51 -2.81 12.31
CA GLY A 98 6.53 -2.22 11.47
C GLY A 98 6.75 -0.75 11.82
N PHE A 99 7.60 -0.07 11.08
CA PHE A 99 7.82 1.37 11.18
C PHE A 99 6.86 2.17 10.29
N LEU A 100 6.23 1.51 9.30
CA LEU A 100 5.38 2.14 8.30
C LEU A 100 3.96 1.58 8.29
N THR A 101 3.76 0.36 8.78
CA THR A 101 2.45 -0.30 8.83
C THR A 101 1.96 -0.33 10.28
N ASP A 102 1.00 0.54 10.59
CA ASP A 102 0.59 0.84 11.98
C ASP A 102 -0.64 0.06 12.44
N ILE A 103 -1.45 -0.46 11.51
CA ILE A 103 -2.71 -1.13 11.82
C ILE A 103 -2.45 -2.61 12.07
N LEU A 104 -2.71 -3.07 13.29
CA LEU A 104 -2.59 -4.49 13.64
C LEU A 104 -3.81 -5.30 13.16
N PRO A 105 -3.67 -6.62 12.91
CA PRO A 105 -4.77 -7.45 12.45
C PRO A 105 -6.01 -7.44 13.35
N ASN A 106 -5.82 -7.36 14.66
CA ASN A 106 -6.90 -7.27 15.65
C ASN A 106 -7.55 -5.88 15.76
N GLU A 107 -6.99 -4.86 15.09
CA GLU A 107 -7.46 -3.49 15.09
C GLU A 107 -8.10 -3.09 13.74
N ILE A 108 -8.10 -3.98 12.74
CA ILE A 108 -8.60 -3.70 11.39
C ILE A 108 -10.00 -3.08 11.44
N GLU A 109 -10.93 -3.73 12.12
CA GLU A 109 -12.33 -3.28 12.14
C GLU A 109 -12.48 -1.90 12.78
N SER A 110 -11.89 -1.69 13.95
CA SER A 110 -12.01 -0.44 14.70
C SER A 110 -11.33 0.72 13.95
N THR A 111 -10.13 0.48 13.42
CA THR A 111 -9.35 1.50 12.74
C THR A 111 -9.95 1.88 11.38
N LEU A 112 -10.40 0.91 10.59
CA LEU A 112 -11.04 1.21 9.32
C LEU A 112 -12.36 1.96 9.52
N LYS A 113 -13.16 1.63 10.55
CA LYS A 113 -14.36 2.42 10.89
C LYS A 113 -14.03 3.86 11.24
N GLN A 114 -12.91 4.11 11.95
CA GLN A 114 -12.44 5.47 12.25
C GLN A 114 -12.02 6.20 10.97
N ILE A 115 -11.24 5.56 10.10
CA ILE A 115 -10.81 6.15 8.82
C ILE A 115 -12.02 6.50 7.96
N LEU A 116 -12.96 5.58 7.78
CA LEU A 116 -14.19 5.80 7.02
C LEU A 116 -15.11 6.86 7.66
N GLY A 117 -15.01 7.05 8.97
CA GLY A 117 -15.70 8.09 9.72
C GLY A 117 -14.98 9.46 9.71
N GLY A 118 -13.89 9.62 8.97
CA GLY A 118 -13.12 10.86 8.90
C GLY A 118 -12.19 11.09 10.11
N GLN A 119 -11.96 10.07 10.94
CA GLN A 119 -11.11 10.15 12.13
C GLN A 119 -9.73 9.59 11.83
N TYR A 120 -8.95 10.32 11.06
CA TYR A 120 -7.58 9.96 10.70
C TYR A 120 -6.70 11.20 10.57
N LYS A 121 -5.39 10.98 10.51
CA LYS A 121 -4.39 12.00 10.22
C LYS A 121 -3.56 11.54 9.03
N ILE A 122 -3.42 12.41 8.04
CA ILE A 122 -2.51 12.17 6.92
C ILE A 122 -1.11 12.61 7.32
N GLU A 123 -0.13 11.74 7.10
CA GLU A 123 1.28 12.04 7.20
C GLU A 123 1.89 12.05 5.78
N SER A 124 2.40 13.20 5.38
CA SER A 124 3.11 13.32 4.11
C SER A 124 4.56 12.89 4.26
N ARG A 125 5.05 12.10 3.32
CA ARG A 125 6.42 11.63 3.24
C ARG A 125 7.07 12.17 1.98
N PHE A 126 8.36 12.55 2.06
CA PHE A 126 9.14 12.90 0.87
C PHE A 126 9.81 11.66 0.27
N LEU A 127 10.11 11.74 -1.01
CA LEU A 127 10.91 10.75 -1.71
C LEU A 127 12.33 11.27 -1.92
N LEU A 128 13.27 10.34 -2.02
CA LEU A 128 14.65 10.61 -2.42
C LEU A 128 14.78 10.27 -3.90
N ASP A 129 15.13 11.25 -4.73
CA ASP A 129 15.41 11.04 -6.14
C ASP A 129 16.90 10.80 -6.36
N MET A 130 17.23 9.82 -7.19
CA MET A 130 18.61 9.50 -7.54
C MET A 130 18.92 9.90 -8.97
N PHE A 131 20.00 10.64 -9.12
CA PHE A 131 20.55 11.05 -10.42
C PHE A 131 22.01 10.62 -10.54
N ILE A 132 22.46 10.34 -11.76
CA ILE A 132 23.86 10.04 -12.09
C ILE A 132 24.36 10.98 -13.19
N GLY A 133 25.64 11.36 -13.15
CA GLY A 133 26.30 12.21 -14.14
C GLY A 133 26.73 13.57 -13.59
N SER A 134 27.65 14.24 -14.30
CA SER A 134 28.14 15.58 -13.94
C SER A 134 27.42 16.70 -14.71
N ASP A 135 27.30 16.58 -16.02
CA ASP A 135 26.78 17.63 -16.90
C ASP A 135 25.35 17.34 -17.40
N LYS A 136 25.02 16.05 -17.57
CA LYS A 136 23.67 15.57 -17.83
C LYS A 136 23.27 14.62 -16.73
N GLN A 137 22.40 15.08 -15.87
CA GLN A 137 21.84 14.24 -14.80
C GLN A 137 20.83 13.26 -15.41
N GLU A 138 21.14 11.98 -15.33
CA GLU A 138 20.22 10.91 -15.68
C GLU A 138 19.48 10.49 -14.43
N TYR A 139 18.14 10.61 -14.46
CA TYR A 139 17.29 10.11 -13.37
C TYR A 139 17.27 8.59 -13.36
N LEU A 140 17.58 8.00 -12.22
CA LEU A 140 17.64 6.55 -12.03
C LEU A 140 16.45 5.98 -11.26
N GLY A 141 15.75 6.79 -10.46
CA GLY A 141 14.61 6.37 -9.70
C GLY A 141 14.42 7.13 -8.40
N SER A 142 13.35 6.79 -7.68
CA SER A 142 13.02 7.35 -6.37
C SER A 142 12.94 6.26 -5.30
N ALA A 143 13.19 6.63 -4.05
CA ALA A 143 13.05 5.77 -2.90
C ALA A 143 12.32 6.49 -1.76
N LEU A 144 11.47 5.76 -1.01
CA LEU A 144 10.77 6.33 0.15
C LEU A 144 11.68 6.37 1.40
N ASN A 145 12.60 5.41 1.56
CA ASN A 145 13.46 5.31 2.73
C ASN A 145 14.91 5.66 2.41
N ASP A 146 15.56 4.82 1.62
CA ASP A 146 17.01 4.89 1.39
C ASP A 146 17.39 4.49 -0.02
N ILE A 147 18.48 5.08 -0.51
CA ILE A 147 19.16 4.73 -1.75
C ILE A 147 20.51 4.14 -1.35
N VAL A 148 20.77 2.91 -1.79
CA VAL A 148 22.01 2.20 -1.44
C VAL A 148 22.94 2.13 -2.64
N LEU A 149 24.14 2.67 -2.49
CA LEU A 149 25.22 2.53 -3.44
C LEU A 149 26.22 1.49 -2.93
N HIS A 150 26.46 0.44 -3.71
CA HIS A 150 27.46 -0.57 -3.38
C HIS A 150 28.31 -0.93 -4.62
N PRO A 151 29.55 -1.40 -4.44
CA PRO A 151 30.51 -1.61 -5.54
C PRO A 151 30.21 -2.83 -6.42
N GLY A 152 29.00 -3.39 -6.41
CA GLY A 152 28.57 -4.50 -7.27
C GLY A 152 29.18 -5.88 -6.95
N LYS A 153 30.13 -5.94 -6.03
CA LYS A 153 30.69 -7.19 -5.48
C LYS A 153 30.18 -7.38 -4.06
N ALA A 154 29.88 -8.62 -3.70
CA ALA A 154 29.54 -8.93 -2.31
C ALA A 154 30.64 -8.38 -1.39
N VAL A 155 30.26 -7.56 -0.41
CA VAL A 155 31.19 -7.10 0.63
C VAL A 155 31.59 -8.34 1.43
N GLN A 156 32.77 -8.88 1.17
CA GLN A 156 33.39 -9.83 2.08
C GLN A 156 33.96 -9.00 3.23
N MET A 157 33.36 -9.13 4.40
CA MET A 157 34.04 -8.71 5.62
C MET A 157 35.24 -9.62 5.81
N ILE A 158 36.42 -9.02 5.88
CA ILE A 158 37.70 -9.68 6.20
C ILE A 158 37.77 -9.75 7.73
#